data_1651fb38369d49dbc84bbc1322df65ba
#
_entry.id   1651fb38369d49dbc84bbc1322df65ba
#
_cell.length_a   1.000
_cell.length_b   1.000
_cell.length_c   1.000
_cell.angle_alpha   90.00
_cell.angle_beta   90.00
_cell.angle_gamma   90.00
#
_symmetry.space_group_name_H-M   'P 1'
#
loop_
_entity.id
_entity.type
_entity.pdbx_description
1 polymer ?
#
loop_
_entity_poly.entity_id
_entity_poly.type
_entity_poly.pdbx_seq_one_letter_code
_entity_poly.pdbx_strand_id
1 'polypeptide(L)'
;MHSPPSAPARTPHRDRPLRFGHVVVVGKYQAPGARHAVEEVAHFLHEEGCEVSLERQTALNTGLTQYNALDINGIGQHAQLALVVGGDGTLLGVGRQLARHGVPLVGINQGRLGF
;
A
#
# COMPACT_ATOMS: atom_id res chain seq x y z
N MET A 1 -34.06 5.63 -11.78
CA MET A 1 -33.33 5.44 -12.05
C MET A 1 -32.53 5.15 -11.87
N HIS A 2 -32.46 4.86 -11.85
CA HIS A 2 -31.60 4.59 -12.02
C HIS A 2 -30.91 4.09 -11.90
N SER A 3 -31.12 3.97 -11.69
CA SER A 3 -30.39 3.57 -11.86
C SER A 3 -29.82 3.10 -11.77
N PRO A 4 -30.04 3.06 -11.65
CA PRO A 4 -29.33 2.76 -11.93
C PRO A 4 -28.93 2.24 -12.04
N PRO A 5 -29.12 2.19 -12.27
CA PRO A 5 -28.47 1.70 -12.69
C PRO A 5 -27.85 1.20 -12.69
N SER A 6 -27.84 1.14 -12.82
CA SER A 6 -27.12 0.72 -12.95
C SER A 6 -26.46 0.21 -12.99
N ALA A 7 -26.84 0.43 -13.09
CA ALA A 7 -25.65 0.00 -13.29
C ALA A 7 -25.34 -1.18 -13.67
N PRO A 8 -25.36 -1.58 -13.99
CA PRO A 8 -24.55 -2.59 -13.99
C PRO A 8 -23.77 -3.13 -14.89
N ALA A 9 -23.75 -3.15 -15.92
CA ALA A 9 -22.85 -3.89 -16.72
C ALA A 9 -21.43 -3.37 -16.73
N ARG A 10 -20.98 -2.95 -15.63
CA ARG A 10 -19.64 -2.42 -15.52
C ARG A 10 -18.69 -3.48 -15.03
N THR A 11 -17.41 -3.26 -15.24
CA THR A 11 -16.41 -4.18 -14.76
C THR A 11 -16.48 -4.27 -13.25
N PRO A 12 -16.70 -5.47 -12.70
CA PRO A 12 -16.94 -5.56 -11.26
C PRO A 12 -15.86 -4.93 -10.38
N HIS A 13 -14.60 -5.14 -10.72
CA HIS A 13 -13.54 -4.58 -9.88
C HIS A 13 -13.43 -3.08 -10.02
N ARG A 14 -13.99 -2.50 -11.07
CA ARG A 14 -14.01 -1.06 -11.22
C ARG A 14 -15.25 -0.44 -10.62
N ASP A 15 -16.33 -1.17 -10.64
CA ASP A 15 -17.59 -0.68 -10.14
C ASP A 15 -17.63 -0.64 -8.65
N ARG A 16 -16.86 -1.51 -8.02
CA ARG A 16 -16.82 -1.57 -6.57
C ARG A 16 -15.55 -0.91 -6.08
N PRO A 17 -15.69 0.02 -5.17
CA PRO A 17 -14.51 0.59 -4.56
C PRO A 17 -13.72 -0.51 -3.87
N LEU A 18 -12.42 -0.36 -3.87
CA LEU A 18 -11.60 -1.29 -3.12
C LEU A 18 -11.98 -1.20 -1.66
N ARG A 19 -11.80 -2.32 -0.96
CA ARG A 19 -12.13 -2.36 0.45
C ARG A 19 -11.30 -1.41 1.26
N PHE A 20 -10.08 -1.16 0.79
CA PHE A 20 -9.14 -0.33 1.52
C PHE A 20 -9.04 1.01 0.83
N GLY A 21 -9.58 2.04 1.46
CA GLY A 21 -9.52 3.37 0.89
C GLY A 21 -8.13 3.96 0.97
N HIS A 22 -7.42 3.70 2.07
CA HIS A 22 -6.08 4.25 2.27
C HIS A 22 -5.10 3.13 2.57
N VAL A 23 -4.12 2.97 1.70
CA VAL A 23 -3.12 1.91 1.81
C VAL A 23 -1.76 2.58 1.96
N VAL A 24 -0.98 2.08 2.92
CA VAL A 24 0.40 2.53 3.06
C VAL A 24 1.33 1.46 2.52
N VAL A 25 2.37 1.87 1.84
CA VAL A 25 3.38 0.97 1.29
C VAL A 25 4.66 1.15 2.09
N VAL A 26 5.22 0.04 2.56
CA VAL A 26 6.43 0.03 3.36
C VAL A 26 7.46 -0.83 2.65
N GLY A 27 8.64 -0.28 2.44
CA GLY A 27 9.74 -1.07 1.89
C GLY A 27 11.02 -0.43 2.34
N LYS A 28 11.54 -0.87 3.45
CA LYS A 28 12.64 -0.19 4.14
C LYS A 28 14.01 -0.51 3.58
N TYR A 29 14.11 -1.44 2.68
CA TYR A 29 15.39 -1.83 2.15
C TYR A 29 15.94 -0.84 1.17
N GLN A 30 17.25 -0.76 1.15
CA GLN A 30 17.96 -0.02 0.13
C GLN A 30 18.53 -0.95 -0.93
N ALA A 31 18.04 -2.17 -0.99
CA ALA A 31 18.51 -3.13 -1.95
C ALA A 31 18.18 -2.69 -3.37
N PRO A 32 18.98 -3.12 -4.35
CA PRO A 32 18.66 -2.83 -5.74
C PRO A 32 17.27 -3.32 -6.08
N GLY A 33 16.51 -2.50 -6.76
CA GLY A 33 15.17 -2.85 -7.16
C GLY A 33 14.10 -2.53 -6.14
N ALA A 34 14.46 -2.19 -4.89
CA ALA A 34 13.46 -1.89 -3.86
C ALA A 34 12.64 -0.67 -4.25
N ARG A 35 13.31 0.36 -4.74
CA ARG A 35 12.59 1.57 -5.16
C ARG A 35 11.60 1.25 -6.26
N HIS A 36 12.03 0.47 -7.25
CA HIS A 36 11.18 0.13 -8.37
C HIS A 36 9.96 -0.67 -7.91
N ALA A 37 10.17 -1.63 -7.01
CA ALA A 37 9.09 -2.45 -6.50
C ALA A 37 8.08 -1.60 -5.73
N VAL A 38 8.55 -0.70 -4.87
CA VAL A 38 7.66 0.19 -4.14
C VAL A 38 6.88 1.08 -5.10
N GLU A 39 7.57 1.62 -6.08
CA GLU A 39 6.94 2.50 -7.06
C GLU A 39 5.86 1.77 -7.84
N GLU A 40 6.12 0.54 -8.27
CA GLU A 40 5.14 -0.23 -9.02
C GLU A 40 3.90 -0.53 -8.18
N VAL A 41 4.11 -0.93 -6.93
CA VAL A 41 3.00 -1.24 -6.04
C VAL A 41 2.17 0.01 -5.78
N ALA A 42 2.83 1.11 -5.47
CA ALA A 42 2.12 2.36 -5.20
C ALA A 42 1.33 2.84 -6.41
N HIS A 43 1.94 2.74 -7.59
CA HIS A 43 1.27 3.13 -8.81
C HIS A 43 0.04 2.26 -9.08
N PHE A 44 0.20 0.96 -8.91
CA PHE A 44 -0.91 0.04 -9.10
C PHE A 44 -2.09 0.40 -8.19
N LEU A 45 -1.80 0.62 -6.92
CA LEU A 45 -2.85 0.96 -5.96
C LEU A 45 -3.53 2.28 -6.30
N HIS A 46 -2.74 3.24 -6.71
CA HIS A 46 -3.28 4.53 -7.09
C HIS A 46 -4.22 4.39 -8.30
N GLU A 47 -3.83 3.58 -9.27
CA GLU A 47 -4.67 3.35 -10.45
C GLU A 47 -5.95 2.62 -10.10
N GLU A 48 -5.95 1.86 -9.01
CA GLU A 48 -7.14 1.15 -8.55
C GLU A 48 -8.03 2.02 -7.67
N GLY A 49 -7.67 3.27 -7.47
CA GLY A 49 -8.51 4.19 -6.73
C GLY A 49 -8.21 4.30 -5.25
N CYS A 50 -7.12 3.69 -4.79
CA CYS A 50 -6.72 3.83 -3.41
C CYS A 50 -6.03 5.16 -3.16
N GLU A 51 -6.20 5.69 -1.98
CA GLU A 51 -5.30 6.71 -1.49
C GLU A 51 -4.03 6.02 -1.02
N VAL A 52 -2.89 6.45 -1.51
CA VAL A 52 -1.62 5.77 -1.26
C VAL A 52 -0.69 6.69 -0.50
N SER A 53 -0.11 6.17 0.56
CA SER A 53 0.95 6.86 1.29
C SER A 53 2.12 5.92 1.45
N LEU A 54 3.29 6.45 1.70
CA LEU A 54 4.47 5.66 1.98
C LEU A 54 4.82 5.82 3.46
N GLU A 55 5.38 4.78 4.04
CA GLU A 55 5.96 4.92 5.36
C GLU A 55 7.16 5.86 5.25
N ARG A 56 7.44 6.64 6.30
CA ARG A 56 8.42 7.72 6.23
C ARG A 56 9.80 7.27 5.77
N GLN A 57 10.34 6.20 6.36
CA GLN A 57 11.65 5.72 5.95
C GLN A 57 11.65 5.22 4.52
N THR A 58 10.54 4.61 4.11
CA THR A 58 10.39 4.17 2.73
C THR A 58 10.45 5.37 1.78
N ALA A 59 9.76 6.43 2.13
CA ALA A 59 9.78 7.63 1.30
C ALA A 59 11.19 8.21 1.21
N LEU A 60 11.90 8.24 2.32
CA LEU A 60 13.27 8.75 2.33
C LEU A 60 14.21 7.87 1.51
N ASN A 61 14.10 6.55 1.68
CA ASN A 61 15.00 5.63 1.02
C ASN A 61 14.76 5.55 -0.48
N THR A 62 13.52 5.71 -0.91
CA THR A 62 13.18 5.60 -2.32
C THR A 62 13.23 6.94 -3.06
N GLY A 63 13.11 8.04 -2.34
CA GLY A 63 13.07 9.35 -2.97
C GLY A 63 11.77 9.64 -3.70
N LEU A 64 10.73 8.84 -3.49
CA LEU A 64 9.45 9.06 -4.14
C LEU A 64 8.69 10.15 -3.39
N THR A 65 8.57 11.30 -3.99
CA THR A 65 7.99 12.47 -3.34
C THR A 65 6.54 12.74 -3.72
N GLN A 66 6.01 11.98 -4.68
CA GLN A 66 4.64 12.21 -5.13
C GLN A 66 3.60 11.62 -4.19
N TYR A 67 4.01 10.86 -3.19
CA TYR A 67 3.11 10.27 -2.21
C TYR A 67 3.36 10.88 -0.84
N ASN A 68 2.32 10.97 -0.03
CA ASN A 68 2.45 11.41 1.35
C ASN A 68 3.27 10.41 2.15
N ALA A 69 4.02 10.90 3.11
CA ALA A 69 4.80 10.06 4.00
C ALA A 69 4.17 10.07 5.38
N LEU A 70 4.04 8.89 5.98
CA LEU A 70 3.45 8.75 7.30
C LEU A 70 4.42 8.03 8.22
N ASP A 71 4.49 8.49 9.47
CA ASP A 71 5.20 7.72 10.48
C ASP A 71 4.28 6.61 11.00
N ILE A 72 4.79 5.81 11.94
CA ILE A 72 4.04 4.68 12.44
C ILE A 72 2.71 5.09 13.05
N ASN A 73 2.71 6.19 13.81
CA ASN A 73 1.46 6.67 14.40
C ASN A 73 0.47 7.11 13.33
N GLY A 74 0.97 7.80 12.31
CA GLY A 74 0.12 8.23 11.20
C GLY A 74 -0.46 7.05 10.45
N ILE A 75 0.34 6.01 10.26
CA ILE A 75 -0.15 4.79 9.62
C ILE A 75 -1.27 4.18 10.46
N GLY A 76 -1.05 4.10 11.76
CA GLY A 76 -2.05 3.54 12.66
C GLY A 76 -3.36 4.30 12.65
N GLN A 77 -3.30 5.60 12.46
CA GLN A 77 -4.49 6.44 12.49
C GLN A 77 -5.23 6.49 11.16
N HIS A 78 -4.51 6.37 10.06
CA HIS A 78 -5.10 6.68 8.76
C HIS A 78 -5.16 5.51 7.80
N ALA A 79 -4.25 4.55 7.90
CA ALA A 79 -4.18 3.48 6.93
C ALA A 79 -5.12 2.34 7.28
N GLN A 80 -5.74 1.79 6.29
CA GLN A 80 -6.60 0.63 6.44
C GLN A 80 -5.87 -0.67 6.11
N LEU A 81 -4.72 -0.56 5.44
CA LEU A 81 -3.93 -1.71 5.05
C LEU A 81 -2.50 -1.25 4.86
N ALA A 82 -1.55 -2.07 5.26
CA ALA A 82 -0.14 -1.84 5.00
C ALA A 82 0.40 -2.95 4.11
N LEU A 83 0.95 -2.56 2.96
CA LEU A 83 1.64 -3.49 2.07
C LEU A 83 3.13 -3.37 2.30
N VAL A 84 3.76 -4.46 2.68
CA VAL A 84 5.17 -4.47 3.03
C VAL A 84 5.93 -5.16 1.91
N VAL A 85 6.79 -4.40 1.24
CA VAL A 85 7.61 -4.90 0.16
C VAL A 85 8.97 -5.28 0.73
N GLY A 86 9.33 -6.54 0.62
CA GLY A 86 10.61 -7.01 1.14
C GLY A 86 10.51 -8.43 1.64
N GLY A 87 11.46 -8.83 2.43
CA GLY A 87 11.50 -10.17 2.97
C GLY A 87 10.81 -10.27 4.31
N ASP A 88 10.95 -11.46 4.91
CA ASP A 88 10.26 -11.76 6.17
C ASP A 88 10.69 -10.84 7.31
N GLY A 89 11.96 -10.47 7.33
CA GLY A 89 12.44 -9.59 8.39
C GLY A 89 11.76 -8.24 8.38
N THR A 90 11.55 -7.67 7.19
CA THR A 90 10.87 -6.40 7.07
C THR A 90 9.42 -6.55 7.52
N LEU A 91 8.76 -7.60 7.07
CA LEU A 91 7.37 -7.84 7.43
C LEU A 91 7.21 -7.98 8.94
N LEU A 92 8.09 -8.77 9.57
CA LEU A 92 8.02 -8.96 11.02
C LEU A 92 8.29 -7.67 11.77
N GLY A 93 9.27 -6.89 11.32
CA GLY A 93 9.59 -5.63 11.98
C GLY A 93 8.44 -4.63 11.91
N VAL A 94 7.84 -4.51 10.73
CA VAL A 94 6.70 -3.62 10.57
C VAL A 94 5.51 -4.13 11.38
N GLY A 95 5.32 -5.46 11.38
CA GLY A 95 4.24 -6.06 12.15
C GLY A 95 4.32 -5.72 13.62
N ARG A 96 5.53 -5.78 14.19
CA ARG A 96 5.70 -5.42 15.59
C ARG A 96 5.34 -3.97 15.85
N GLN A 97 5.74 -3.09 14.95
CA GLN A 97 5.47 -1.67 15.13
C GLN A 97 4.00 -1.33 15.00
N LEU A 98 3.29 -2.05 14.15
CA LEU A 98 1.88 -1.75 13.88
C LEU A 98 0.90 -2.64 14.65
N ALA A 99 1.42 -3.59 15.43
CA ALA A 99 0.55 -4.56 16.10
C ALA A 99 -0.53 -3.89 16.95
N ARG A 100 -0.15 -2.87 17.69
CA ARG A 100 -1.10 -2.21 18.58
C ARG A 100 -2.14 -1.37 17.85
N HIS A 101 -1.88 -1.07 16.59
CA HIS A 101 -2.78 -0.22 15.82
C HIS A 101 -3.84 -1.02 15.06
N GLY A 102 -3.68 -2.33 15.00
CA GLY A 102 -4.67 -3.17 14.34
C GLY A 102 -4.74 -3.02 12.83
N VAL A 103 -3.68 -2.51 12.21
CA VAL A 103 -3.65 -2.36 10.76
C VAL A 103 -3.26 -3.69 10.12
N PRO A 104 -4.09 -4.23 9.21
CA PRO A 104 -3.73 -5.47 8.54
C PRO A 104 -2.48 -5.29 7.68
N LEU A 105 -1.69 -6.34 7.58
CA LEU A 105 -0.44 -6.33 6.84
C LEU A 105 -0.47 -7.38 5.74
N VAL A 106 0.08 -7.05 4.60
CA VAL A 106 0.28 -8.00 3.51
C VAL A 106 1.72 -7.86 3.06
N GLY A 107 2.43 -8.98 2.99
CA GLY A 107 3.81 -8.99 2.54
C GLY A 107 3.89 -9.28 1.06
N ILE A 108 4.77 -8.58 0.38
CA ILE A 108 5.04 -8.79 -1.04
C ILE A 108 6.52 -9.01 -1.19
N ASN A 109 6.89 -10.15 -1.76
CA ASN A 109 8.28 -10.43 -2.02
C ASN A 109 8.82 -9.45 -3.03
N GLN A 110 9.96 -8.89 -2.68
CA GLN A 110 10.61 -7.96 -3.58
C GLN A 110 10.94 -8.67 -4.89
N GLY A 111 10.58 -8.03 -6.00
CA GLY A 111 10.86 -8.59 -7.31
C GLY A 111 9.86 -9.63 -7.76
N ARG A 112 8.84 -9.89 -6.98
CA ARG A 112 7.85 -10.91 -7.28
C ARG A 112 6.45 -10.34 -7.16
N LEU A 113 6.12 -9.46 -8.04
CA LEU A 113 4.81 -8.83 -8.01
C LEU A 113 3.74 -9.62 -8.73
N GLY A 114 4.12 -10.64 -9.43
CA GLY A 114 3.15 -11.47 -10.08
C GLY A 114 2.46 -12.37 -9.06
N PHE A 115 1.22 -12.32 -9.01
CA PHE A 115 0.46 -13.10 -8.02
C PHE A 115 -0.34 -14.17 -8.71
#